data_29215ef11d198fb78064d883a1af0ead
#
_entry.id   29215ef11d198fb78064d883a1af0ead
#
_cell.length_a   1.000
_cell.length_b   1.000
_cell.length_c   1.000
_cell.angle_alpha   90.00
_cell.angle_beta   90.00
_cell.angle_gamma   90.00
#
_symmetry.space_group_name_H-M   'P 1'
#
loop_
_entity.id
_entity.type
_entity.pdbx_description
1 polymer ?
#
loop_
_entity_poly.entity_id
_entity_poly.type
_entity_poly.pdbx_seq_one_letter_code
_entity_poly.pdbx_strand_id
1 'polypeptide(L)'
;MGMAAATGIDADGSQSQFYGSAPNASLVDVRIGTDVGAGPFENYLLEQEFYESAMNGLQWIIDHRDDAWPGTEEANYGIDIISLSWGITSHENGGSDGTDMHSRILDEAMLAGVTVSNAAGNDGPDNDGLSGMSASSLSITVAATDDQNTVDRTDDTIASYSSRGPRRDNGDANPLDELVPEVSAPGTNIIQAEGCVSSGGCNNFLGGDASDNTYTGRGSGTSYATPAVTGVIALVMEKNG
;
A
#
# COMPACT_ATOMS: atom_id res chain seq x y z
N MET A 1 -7.36 0.03 -1.78
CA MET A 1 -8.64 -0.38 -1.13
C MET A 1 -9.23 -1.64 -1.77
N GLY A 2 -9.52 -1.68 -3.07
CA GLY A 2 -10.15 -2.83 -3.71
C GLY A 2 -9.45 -4.17 -3.48
N MET A 3 -8.13 -4.21 -3.59
CA MET A 3 -7.35 -5.43 -3.35
C MET A 3 -7.44 -5.94 -1.90
N ALA A 4 -7.57 -5.04 -0.93
CA ALA A 4 -7.70 -5.40 0.47
C ALA A 4 -9.14 -5.83 0.81
N ALA A 5 -10.13 -5.03 0.45
CA ALA A 5 -11.47 -5.11 1.03
C ALA A 5 -12.63 -4.95 0.01
N ALA A 6 -12.41 -5.24 -1.28
CA ALA A 6 -13.52 -5.25 -2.24
C ALA A 6 -14.58 -6.28 -1.82
N THR A 7 -15.83 -5.86 -1.80
CA THR A 7 -16.97 -6.67 -1.33
C THR A 7 -17.47 -7.68 -2.37
N GLY A 8 -17.00 -7.59 -3.61
CA GLY A 8 -17.53 -8.37 -4.72
C GLY A 8 -18.91 -7.90 -5.19
N ILE A 9 -19.30 -6.68 -4.85
CA ILE A 9 -20.56 -6.09 -5.31
C ILE A 9 -20.26 -5.00 -6.33
N ASP A 10 -20.80 -5.13 -7.53
CA ASP A 10 -20.68 -4.14 -8.59
C ASP A 10 -21.57 -2.90 -8.32
N ALA A 11 -21.33 -1.81 -9.05
CA ALA A 11 -22.04 -0.56 -8.86
C ALA A 11 -23.58 -0.68 -9.04
N ASP A 12 -24.05 -1.64 -9.82
CA ASP A 12 -25.47 -1.94 -10.02
C ASP A 12 -26.08 -2.85 -8.92
N GLY A 13 -25.27 -3.25 -7.94
CA GLY A 13 -25.66 -4.14 -6.84
C GLY A 13 -25.59 -5.63 -7.18
N SER A 14 -25.14 -6.00 -8.37
CA SER A 14 -24.95 -7.40 -8.74
C SER A 14 -23.71 -7.98 -8.09
N GLN A 15 -23.69 -9.30 -7.88
CA GLN A 15 -22.51 -9.99 -7.39
C GLN A 15 -21.51 -10.22 -8.51
N SER A 16 -20.26 -9.84 -8.23
CA SER A 16 -19.12 -10.17 -9.07
C SER A 16 -18.26 -11.26 -8.41
N GLN A 17 -17.26 -11.72 -9.14
CA GLN A 17 -16.28 -12.68 -8.62
C GLN A 17 -15.03 -11.99 -8.04
N PHE A 18 -15.00 -10.65 -8.00
CA PHE A 18 -13.83 -9.87 -7.63
C PHE A 18 -13.93 -9.42 -6.17
N TYR A 19 -13.31 -10.17 -5.29
CA TYR A 19 -13.22 -9.86 -3.87
C TYR A 19 -11.81 -9.38 -3.51
N GLY A 20 -11.73 -8.50 -2.51
CA GLY A 20 -10.49 -8.25 -1.80
C GLY A 20 -10.12 -9.42 -0.89
N SER A 21 -8.92 -9.41 -0.35
CA SER A 21 -8.45 -10.46 0.56
C SER A 21 -9.26 -10.52 1.85
N ALA A 22 -9.79 -9.38 2.33
CA ALA A 22 -10.65 -9.26 3.52
C ALA A 22 -11.90 -8.43 3.20
N PRO A 23 -12.91 -9.00 2.52
CA PRO A 23 -14.04 -8.21 1.99
C PRO A 23 -14.96 -7.60 3.05
N ASN A 24 -14.85 -8.03 4.31
CA ASN A 24 -15.62 -7.50 5.42
C ASN A 24 -14.83 -6.51 6.30
N ALA A 25 -13.57 -6.22 5.96
CA ALA A 25 -12.77 -5.26 6.70
C ALA A 25 -13.35 -3.83 6.60
N SER A 26 -13.40 -3.14 7.71
CA SER A 26 -13.74 -1.71 7.74
C SER A 26 -12.58 -0.89 7.18
N LEU A 27 -12.89 0.20 6.50
CA LEU A 27 -11.90 1.06 5.87
C LEU A 27 -11.98 2.48 6.44
N VAL A 28 -10.81 3.01 6.80
CA VAL A 28 -10.62 4.43 7.12
C VAL A 28 -9.78 5.04 6.00
N ASP A 29 -10.31 6.06 5.34
CA ASP A 29 -9.59 6.77 4.27
C ASP A 29 -8.89 8.00 4.86
N VAL A 30 -7.57 7.96 4.90
CA VAL A 30 -6.74 9.09 5.32
C VAL A 30 -6.21 9.78 4.08
N ARG A 31 -6.85 10.88 3.71
CA ARG A 31 -6.50 11.65 2.52
C ARG A 31 -5.23 12.46 2.74
N ILE A 32 -4.18 12.11 2.00
CA ILE A 32 -2.87 12.79 2.06
C ILE A 32 -2.58 13.64 0.81
N GLY A 33 -3.43 13.58 -0.19
CA GLY A 33 -3.29 14.32 -1.44
C GLY A 33 -4.43 15.32 -1.65
N THR A 34 -4.27 16.21 -2.61
CA THR A 34 -5.31 17.13 -3.08
C THR A 34 -5.68 16.83 -4.52
N ASP A 35 -6.93 17.08 -4.89
CA ASP A 35 -7.47 17.00 -6.25
C ASP A 35 -7.35 18.34 -7.00
N VAL A 36 -6.74 19.34 -6.42
CA VAL A 36 -6.43 20.59 -7.11
C VAL A 36 -5.39 20.28 -8.18
N GLY A 37 -5.80 20.36 -9.44
CA GLY A 37 -4.94 20.11 -10.58
C GLY A 37 -3.78 21.10 -10.59
N ALA A 38 -2.61 20.59 -10.34
CA ALA A 38 -1.38 21.32 -10.34
C ALA A 38 -0.86 21.44 -11.76
N GLY A 39 -0.52 22.65 -12.18
CA GLY A 39 0.25 22.86 -13.39
C GLY A 39 1.70 22.38 -13.22
N PRO A 40 2.49 22.39 -14.30
CA PRO A 40 3.86 21.85 -14.27
C PRO A 40 4.79 22.47 -13.24
N PHE A 41 4.50 23.69 -12.78
CA PHE A 41 5.29 24.40 -11.78
C PHE A 41 4.77 24.19 -10.35
N GLU A 42 3.52 23.82 -10.19
CA GLU A 42 2.91 23.53 -8.89
C GLU A 42 3.30 22.16 -8.38
N ASN A 43 3.62 21.22 -9.26
CA ASN A 43 4.07 19.88 -8.88
C ASN A 43 5.26 19.87 -7.90
N TYR A 44 6.16 20.84 -8.02
CA TYR A 44 7.35 20.89 -7.16
C TYR A 44 7.04 21.35 -5.72
N LEU A 45 6.12 22.30 -5.57
CA LEU A 45 5.64 22.73 -4.25
C LEU A 45 4.68 21.70 -3.65
N LEU A 46 3.85 21.08 -4.47
CA LEU A 46 2.92 20.03 -4.05
C LEU A 46 3.62 18.75 -3.60
N GLU A 47 4.79 18.45 -4.14
CA GLU A 47 5.57 17.28 -3.70
C GLU A 47 5.99 17.43 -2.23
N GLN A 48 6.49 18.57 -1.82
CA GLN A 48 6.85 18.84 -0.43
C GLN A 48 5.61 18.85 0.48
N GLU A 49 4.53 19.51 0.08
CA GLU A 49 3.26 19.52 0.81
C GLU A 49 2.65 18.12 0.93
N PHE A 50 2.81 17.31 -0.12
CA PHE A 50 2.36 15.92 -0.11
C PHE A 50 3.13 15.07 0.92
N TYR A 51 4.43 15.22 1.01
CA TYR A 51 5.24 14.52 2.02
C TYR A 51 4.87 14.94 3.43
N GLU A 52 4.69 16.23 3.68
CA GLU A 52 4.23 16.74 4.97
C GLU A 52 2.83 16.20 5.31
N SER A 53 1.92 16.18 4.34
CA SER A 53 0.57 15.63 4.52
C SER A 53 0.60 14.14 4.82
N ALA A 54 1.47 13.38 4.17
CA ALA A 54 1.63 11.95 4.43
C ALA A 54 2.15 11.69 5.85
N MET A 55 3.16 12.45 6.28
CA MET A 55 3.70 12.34 7.64
C MET A 55 2.65 12.72 8.69
N ASN A 56 1.91 13.81 8.45
CA ASN A 56 0.81 14.21 9.32
C ASN A 56 -0.31 13.17 9.34
N GLY A 57 -0.62 12.55 8.22
CA GLY A 57 -1.60 11.48 8.13
C GLY A 57 -1.20 10.25 8.93
N LEU A 58 0.06 9.83 8.83
CA LEU A 58 0.60 8.71 9.61
C LEU A 58 0.61 9.02 11.11
N GLN A 59 1.03 10.24 11.50
CA GLN A 59 0.97 10.67 12.89
C GLN A 59 -0.47 10.70 13.41
N TRP A 60 -1.40 11.19 12.59
CA TRP A 60 -2.82 11.21 12.94
C TRP A 60 -3.35 9.78 13.20
N ILE A 61 -2.98 8.81 12.39
CA ILE A 61 -3.37 7.40 12.59
C ILE A 61 -2.84 6.89 13.94
N ILE A 62 -1.57 7.16 14.25
CA ILE A 62 -0.95 6.75 15.51
C ILE A 62 -1.70 7.37 16.71
N ASP A 63 -2.04 8.64 16.63
CA ASP A 63 -2.73 9.38 17.70
C ASP A 63 -4.18 8.92 17.90
N HIS A 64 -4.84 8.40 16.84
CA HIS A 64 -6.26 7.99 16.83
C HIS A 64 -6.45 6.48 16.73
N ARG A 65 -5.41 5.70 16.97
CA ARG A 65 -5.43 4.23 16.82
C ARG A 65 -6.43 3.50 17.71
N ASP A 66 -6.84 4.12 18.81
CA ASP A 66 -7.77 3.55 19.79
C ASP A 66 -9.16 4.26 19.77
N ASP A 67 -9.40 5.16 18.82
CA ASP A 67 -10.60 5.98 18.78
C ASP A 67 -11.85 5.18 18.48
N ALA A 68 -12.96 5.60 19.12
CA ALA A 68 -14.28 5.08 18.83
C ALA A 68 -14.83 5.70 17.54
N TRP A 69 -15.25 4.85 16.60
CA TRP A 69 -15.85 5.30 15.35
C TRP A 69 -17.37 5.34 15.43
N PRO A 70 -18.04 6.39 14.92
CA PRO A 70 -19.49 6.45 14.90
C PRO A 70 -20.13 5.27 14.18
N GLY A 71 -21.02 4.58 14.87
CA GLY A 71 -21.76 3.44 14.28
C GLY A 71 -21.05 2.11 14.27
N THR A 72 -19.87 2.02 14.89
CA THR A 72 -19.17 0.75 15.09
C THR A 72 -19.35 0.22 16.51
N GLU A 73 -19.19 -1.08 16.70
CA GLU A 73 -19.13 -1.72 18.01
C GLU A 73 -17.75 -1.54 18.63
N GLU A 74 -17.64 -1.60 19.94
CA GLU A 74 -16.38 -1.41 20.69
C GLU A 74 -15.27 -2.36 20.23
N ALA A 75 -15.61 -3.57 19.81
CA ALA A 75 -14.67 -4.54 19.27
C ALA A 75 -14.04 -4.11 17.92
N ASN A 76 -14.58 -3.08 17.28
CA ASN A 76 -14.13 -2.55 16.00
C ASN A 76 -13.67 -1.08 16.12
N TYR A 77 -13.31 -0.64 17.32
CA TYR A 77 -12.70 0.68 17.50
C TYR A 77 -11.24 0.65 17.08
N GLY A 78 -10.73 1.82 16.75
CA GLY A 78 -9.34 1.99 16.43
C GLY A 78 -8.97 1.81 14.96
N ILE A 79 -7.68 1.77 14.73
CA ILE A 79 -7.04 1.48 13.44
C ILE A 79 -5.98 0.42 13.67
N ASP A 80 -6.22 -0.77 13.14
CA ASP A 80 -5.34 -1.92 13.36
C ASP A 80 -4.21 -2.01 12.33
N ILE A 81 -4.48 -1.55 11.10
CA ILE A 81 -3.57 -1.77 9.97
C ILE A 81 -3.47 -0.52 9.09
N ILE A 82 -2.26 -0.14 8.75
CA ILE A 82 -1.96 0.80 7.67
C ILE A 82 -1.63 0.03 6.40
N SER A 83 -2.30 0.37 5.30
CA SER A 83 -1.97 -0.09 3.95
C SER A 83 -1.37 1.06 3.16
N LEU A 84 -0.07 1.01 2.86
CA LEU A 84 0.66 2.11 2.26
C LEU A 84 1.24 1.68 0.90
N SER A 85 0.54 2.01 -0.18
CA SER A 85 0.99 1.75 -1.55
C SER A 85 1.73 2.94 -2.15
N TRP A 86 2.47 3.63 -1.32
CA TRP A 86 3.20 4.84 -1.65
C TRP A 86 4.54 4.85 -0.92
N GLY A 87 5.52 5.54 -1.45
CA GLY A 87 6.84 5.66 -0.85
C GLY A 87 7.64 6.81 -1.46
N ILE A 88 8.79 7.06 -0.91
CA ILE A 88 9.70 8.11 -1.33
C ILE A 88 10.88 7.48 -2.03
N THR A 89 11.14 7.88 -3.26
CA THR A 89 12.33 7.44 -3.99
C THR A 89 13.58 8.06 -3.35
N SER A 90 14.49 7.23 -2.89
CA SER A 90 15.83 7.68 -2.49
C SER A 90 16.74 7.66 -3.71
N HIS A 91 17.50 8.74 -3.89
CA HIS A 91 18.55 8.83 -4.91
C HIS A 91 19.94 8.59 -4.32
N GLU A 92 20.02 8.19 -3.08
CA GLU A 92 21.27 7.85 -2.43
C GLU A 92 21.74 6.46 -2.85
N ASN A 93 23.04 6.31 -3.10
CA ASN A 93 23.63 5.02 -3.41
C ASN A 93 23.36 4.02 -2.29
N GLY A 94 22.74 2.89 -2.63
CA GLY A 94 22.36 1.84 -1.68
C GLY A 94 21.04 2.08 -0.96
N GLY A 95 20.26 3.06 -1.40
CA GLY A 95 18.94 3.33 -0.84
C GLY A 95 18.96 3.86 0.61
N SER A 96 17.87 3.71 1.31
CA SER A 96 17.75 4.05 2.73
C SER A 96 18.28 2.92 3.63
N ASP A 97 18.81 3.31 4.79
CA ASP A 97 19.19 2.40 5.87
C ASP A 97 18.09 2.26 6.95
N GLY A 98 16.90 2.80 6.70
CA GLY A 98 15.78 2.78 7.63
C GLY A 98 15.83 3.82 8.73
N THR A 99 16.89 4.64 8.80
CA THR A 99 17.02 5.69 9.83
C THR A 99 16.40 7.03 9.40
N ASP A 100 15.95 7.13 8.16
CA ASP A 100 15.23 8.30 7.70
C ASP A 100 13.88 8.49 8.40
N MET A 101 13.38 9.73 8.39
CA MET A 101 12.16 10.11 9.09
C MET A 101 10.94 9.30 8.63
N HIS A 102 10.87 8.96 7.35
CA HIS A 102 9.72 8.28 6.77
C HIS A 102 9.69 6.78 7.14
N SER A 103 10.86 6.14 7.22
CA SER A 103 10.97 4.78 7.73
C SER A 103 10.64 4.73 9.22
N ARG A 104 11.15 5.69 9.99
CA ARG A 104 10.96 5.73 11.45
C ARG A 104 9.52 5.95 11.88
N ILE A 105 8.71 6.74 11.17
CA ILE A 105 7.30 6.91 11.54
C ILE A 105 6.50 5.61 11.34
N LEU A 106 6.89 4.77 10.37
CA LEU A 106 6.29 3.45 10.22
C LEU A 106 6.69 2.53 11.38
N ASP A 107 7.94 2.59 11.81
CA ASP A 107 8.39 1.87 13.00
C ASP A 107 7.65 2.33 14.27
N GLU A 108 7.41 3.64 14.41
CA GLU A 108 6.61 4.20 15.50
C GLU A 108 5.16 3.69 15.46
N ALA A 109 4.54 3.60 14.29
CA ALA A 109 3.21 3.02 14.15
C ALA A 109 3.18 1.54 14.59
N MET A 110 4.16 0.75 14.17
CA MET A 110 4.29 -0.65 14.58
C MET A 110 4.48 -0.78 16.11
N LEU A 111 5.31 0.07 16.71
CA LEU A 111 5.53 0.10 18.16
C LEU A 111 4.28 0.57 18.93
N ALA A 112 3.45 1.40 18.32
CA ALA A 112 2.17 1.82 18.87
C ALA A 112 1.06 0.76 18.75
N GLY A 113 1.33 -0.38 18.10
CA GLY A 113 0.39 -1.47 17.91
C GLY A 113 -0.38 -1.45 16.58
N VAL A 114 -0.09 -0.50 15.69
CA VAL A 114 -0.70 -0.45 14.36
C VAL A 114 0.21 -1.19 13.37
N THR A 115 -0.28 -2.27 12.79
CA THR A 115 0.50 -3.04 11.82
C THR A 115 0.63 -2.28 10.50
N VAL A 116 1.83 -2.17 9.97
CA VAL A 116 2.08 -1.46 8.71
C VAL A 116 2.45 -2.44 7.61
N SER A 117 1.72 -2.38 6.50
CA SER A 117 2.05 -3.03 5.24
C SER A 117 2.35 -1.97 4.20
N ASN A 118 3.56 -1.96 3.64
CA ASN A 118 4.00 -0.95 2.68
C ASN A 118 4.64 -1.55 1.43
N ALA A 119 4.59 -0.81 0.33
CA ALA A 119 5.10 -1.25 -0.96
C ALA A 119 6.63 -1.13 -1.01
N ALA A 120 7.30 -2.15 -1.57
CA ALA A 120 8.75 -2.13 -1.75
C ALA A 120 9.24 -1.10 -2.77
N GLY A 121 8.37 -0.68 -3.69
CA GLY A 121 8.71 0.20 -4.81
C GLY A 121 8.80 -0.53 -6.15
N ASN A 122 8.89 0.24 -7.24
CA ASN A 122 8.83 -0.29 -8.61
C ASN A 122 10.08 0.06 -9.44
N ASP A 123 11.22 0.20 -8.77
CA ASP A 123 12.50 0.60 -9.39
C ASP A 123 13.44 -0.60 -9.67
N GLY A 124 12.94 -1.83 -9.50
CA GLY A 124 13.70 -3.05 -9.78
C GLY A 124 13.95 -3.30 -11.27
N PRO A 125 14.76 -4.35 -11.58
CA PRO A 125 15.45 -5.23 -10.63
C PRO A 125 16.78 -4.69 -10.11
N ASP A 126 17.36 -3.69 -10.77
CA ASP A 126 18.72 -3.17 -10.57
C ASP A 126 18.72 -1.85 -9.78
N ASN A 127 17.79 -1.71 -8.83
CA ASN A 127 17.76 -0.57 -7.94
C ASN A 127 18.87 -0.66 -6.88
N ASP A 128 19.35 0.49 -6.43
CA ASP A 128 20.42 0.61 -5.42
C ASP A 128 19.91 0.37 -3.97
N GLY A 129 19.04 -0.60 -3.78
CA GLY A 129 18.40 -0.90 -2.51
C GLY A 129 17.00 -0.30 -2.39
N LEU A 130 16.44 -0.32 -1.20
CA LEU A 130 15.10 0.19 -0.92
C LEU A 130 15.15 1.66 -0.51
N SER A 131 14.17 2.43 -0.96
CA SER A 131 14.03 3.84 -0.60
C SER A 131 13.31 4.02 0.73
N GLY A 132 13.21 5.27 1.19
CA GLY A 132 12.49 5.61 2.42
C GLY A 132 11.08 5.02 2.48
N MET A 133 10.60 4.73 3.65
CA MET A 133 9.42 3.93 3.99
C MET A 133 9.61 2.44 3.74
N SER A 134 10.00 2.02 2.53
CA SER A 134 10.24 0.61 2.24
C SER A 134 11.48 0.02 2.93
N ALA A 135 12.28 0.86 3.58
CA ALA A 135 13.42 0.46 4.40
C ALA A 135 13.12 0.47 5.92
N SER A 136 11.88 0.68 6.35
CA SER A 136 11.47 0.57 7.76
C SER A 136 11.89 -0.78 8.34
N SER A 137 12.36 -0.78 9.58
CA SER A 137 12.88 -1.98 10.27
C SER A 137 11.77 -2.89 10.82
N LEU A 138 10.56 -2.36 11.02
CA LEU A 138 9.47 -3.08 11.69
C LEU A 138 8.25 -3.30 10.79
N SER A 139 8.07 -2.52 9.73
CA SER A 139 6.94 -2.67 8.84
C SER A 139 7.07 -3.90 7.93
N ILE A 140 5.95 -4.36 7.39
CA ILE A 140 5.92 -5.45 6.42
C ILE A 140 6.03 -4.86 5.03
N THR A 141 7.21 -4.90 4.46
CA THR A 141 7.48 -4.43 3.10
C THR A 141 7.16 -5.52 2.08
N VAL A 142 6.38 -5.16 1.07
CA VAL A 142 5.78 -6.11 0.13
C VAL A 142 6.33 -5.94 -1.28
N ALA A 143 6.99 -6.98 -1.79
CA ALA A 143 7.39 -7.09 -3.19
C ALA A 143 6.24 -7.57 -4.08
N ALA A 144 6.38 -7.40 -5.39
CA ALA A 144 5.41 -7.89 -6.37
C ALA A 144 5.89 -9.16 -7.06
N THR A 145 4.98 -10.13 -7.21
CA THR A 145 5.14 -11.26 -8.11
C THR A 145 4.30 -11.08 -9.38
N ASP A 146 4.72 -11.74 -10.43
CA ASP A 146 3.93 -12.03 -11.62
C ASP A 146 3.49 -13.50 -11.51
N ASP A 147 2.22 -13.71 -11.25
CA ASP A 147 1.60 -15.01 -11.09
C ASP A 147 1.05 -15.55 -12.42
N GLN A 148 1.42 -14.91 -13.53
CA GLN A 148 0.96 -15.25 -14.89
C GLN A 148 -0.57 -15.31 -15.01
N ASN A 149 -1.31 -14.81 -14.01
CA ASN A 149 -2.75 -14.95 -13.85
C ASN A 149 -3.22 -16.43 -13.89
N THR A 150 -2.43 -17.34 -13.34
CA THR A 150 -2.74 -18.76 -13.19
C THR A 150 -2.91 -19.15 -11.73
N VAL A 151 -3.44 -20.34 -11.49
CA VAL A 151 -3.50 -20.94 -10.13
C VAL A 151 -2.29 -21.83 -9.85
N ASP A 152 -1.45 -22.06 -10.85
CA ASP A 152 -0.22 -22.82 -10.70
C ASP A 152 0.87 -21.92 -10.10
N ARG A 153 1.34 -22.25 -8.92
CA ARG A 153 2.38 -21.48 -8.23
C ARG A 153 3.79 -21.80 -8.71
N THR A 154 3.95 -22.74 -9.60
CA THR A 154 5.27 -23.14 -10.11
C THR A 154 5.76 -22.24 -11.24
N ASP A 155 4.87 -21.45 -11.84
CA ASP A 155 5.19 -20.46 -12.88
C ASP A 155 5.29 -19.02 -12.32
N ASP A 156 5.05 -18.81 -11.02
CA ASP A 156 5.20 -17.51 -10.36
C ASP A 156 6.67 -17.05 -10.42
N THR A 157 6.85 -15.77 -10.74
CA THR A 157 8.17 -15.12 -10.76
C THR A 157 8.11 -13.79 -10.00
N ILE A 158 9.26 -13.32 -9.53
CA ILE A 158 9.35 -11.95 -9.03
C ILE A 158 9.21 -10.99 -10.21
N ALA A 159 8.28 -10.05 -10.11
CA ALA A 159 8.06 -9.05 -11.15
C ALA A 159 9.34 -8.25 -11.41
N SER A 160 9.65 -8.02 -12.68
CA SER A 160 10.93 -7.38 -13.09
C SER A 160 11.05 -5.95 -12.55
N TYR A 161 9.93 -5.26 -12.36
CA TYR A 161 9.91 -3.90 -11.83
C TYR A 161 9.96 -3.86 -10.30
N SER A 162 9.69 -4.95 -9.58
CA SER A 162 9.66 -4.94 -8.12
C SER A 162 11.02 -4.56 -7.55
N SER A 163 11.05 -3.54 -6.69
CA SER A 163 12.24 -3.22 -5.92
C SER A 163 12.65 -4.41 -5.06
N ARG A 164 13.96 -4.56 -4.86
CA ARG A 164 14.58 -5.71 -4.20
C ARG A 164 15.55 -5.21 -3.15
N GLY A 165 15.60 -5.91 -2.03
CA GLY A 165 16.59 -5.70 -0.99
C GLY A 165 17.92 -6.41 -1.27
N PRO A 166 18.77 -6.46 -0.26
CA PRO A 166 18.54 -5.93 1.09
C PRO A 166 18.51 -4.41 1.13
N ARG A 167 17.96 -3.81 2.19
CA ARG A 167 18.17 -2.39 2.45
C ARG A 167 19.63 -2.14 2.88
N ARG A 168 20.05 -0.89 2.89
CA ARG A 168 21.37 -0.52 3.37
C ARG A 168 21.48 -0.81 4.89
N ASP A 169 22.66 -1.29 5.31
CA ASP A 169 23.03 -1.51 6.71
C ASP A 169 22.97 -0.18 7.49
N ASN A 170 22.26 -0.18 8.60
CA ASN A 170 22.14 0.96 9.52
C ASN A 170 23.25 1.00 10.57
N GLY A 171 24.14 0.00 10.54
CA GLY A 171 25.29 -0.10 11.46
C GLY A 171 24.95 -0.68 12.84
N ASP A 172 23.77 -1.24 13.02
CA ASP A 172 23.43 -1.96 14.24
C ASP A 172 23.94 -3.42 14.20
N ALA A 173 23.60 -4.21 15.20
CA ALA A 173 24.05 -5.61 15.29
C ALA A 173 23.00 -6.62 14.82
N ASN A 174 21.91 -6.16 14.19
CA ASN A 174 20.80 -6.99 13.73
C ASN A 174 20.74 -7.07 12.21
N PRO A 175 21.41 -8.02 11.56
CA PRO A 175 21.38 -8.12 10.09
C PRO A 175 20.04 -8.63 9.54
N LEU A 176 19.06 -8.95 10.38
CA LEU A 176 17.78 -9.49 9.94
C LEU A 176 16.81 -8.39 9.49
N ASP A 177 16.93 -7.20 10.04
CA ASP A 177 16.09 -6.05 9.65
C ASP A 177 16.51 -5.42 8.32
N GLU A 178 17.62 -5.87 7.75
CA GLU A 178 18.03 -5.53 6.38
C GLU A 178 17.40 -6.44 5.34
N LEU A 179 16.80 -7.56 5.75
CA LEU A 179 16.23 -8.57 4.85
C LEU A 179 14.81 -8.18 4.43
N VAL A 180 14.69 -7.03 3.84
CA VAL A 180 13.45 -6.52 3.24
C VAL A 180 13.52 -6.63 1.72
N PRO A 181 12.40 -6.86 0.99
CA PRO A 181 11.02 -7.06 1.46
C PRO A 181 10.82 -8.39 2.18
N GLU A 182 9.94 -8.41 3.20
CA GLU A 182 9.63 -9.59 4.02
C GLU A 182 8.78 -10.60 3.27
N VAL A 183 7.88 -10.11 2.43
CA VAL A 183 6.92 -10.95 1.68
C VAL A 183 6.76 -10.46 0.24
N SER A 184 6.17 -11.32 -0.57
CA SER A 184 5.73 -10.95 -1.92
C SER A 184 4.30 -11.43 -2.16
N ALA A 185 3.57 -10.72 -3.02
CA ALA A 185 2.23 -11.10 -3.44
C ALA A 185 2.02 -10.75 -4.92
N PRO A 186 0.98 -11.32 -5.56
CA PRO A 186 0.63 -10.96 -6.93
C PRO A 186 0.43 -9.46 -7.10
N GLY A 187 1.17 -8.87 -8.02
CA GLY A 187 1.16 -7.44 -8.29
C GLY A 187 1.20 -7.09 -9.77
N THR A 188 1.17 -8.10 -10.67
CA THR A 188 1.27 -7.88 -12.11
C THR A 188 -0.06 -8.15 -12.79
N ASN A 189 -0.52 -7.20 -13.62
CA ASN A 189 -1.73 -7.33 -14.42
C ASN A 189 -2.99 -7.62 -13.57
N ILE A 190 -3.07 -7.01 -12.41
CA ILE A 190 -4.14 -7.22 -11.41
C ILE A 190 -5.41 -6.49 -11.83
N ILE A 191 -6.55 -7.17 -11.71
CA ILE A 191 -7.87 -6.56 -11.86
C ILE A 191 -8.16 -5.70 -10.62
N GLN A 192 -8.61 -4.48 -10.84
CA GLN A 192 -8.90 -3.52 -9.78
C GLN A 192 -10.30 -2.94 -9.91
N ALA A 193 -10.85 -2.48 -8.78
CA ALA A 193 -12.03 -1.65 -8.79
C ALA A 193 -11.69 -0.25 -9.32
N GLU A 194 -12.52 0.28 -10.19
CA GLU A 194 -12.40 1.64 -10.69
C GLU A 194 -13.07 2.62 -9.71
N GLY A 195 -12.33 3.62 -9.30
CA GLY A 195 -12.77 4.62 -8.31
C GLY A 195 -13.24 5.93 -8.92
N CYS A 196 -13.87 5.89 -10.07
CA CYS A 196 -14.34 7.07 -10.76
C CYS A 196 -15.63 7.63 -10.14
N VAL A 197 -15.60 8.88 -9.69
CA VAL A 197 -16.73 9.51 -8.99
C VAL A 197 -17.43 10.61 -9.78
N SER A 198 -16.94 10.99 -10.97
CA SER A 198 -17.57 12.01 -11.79
C SER A 198 -17.43 11.72 -13.28
N SER A 199 -18.50 11.98 -14.03
CA SER A 199 -18.45 11.95 -15.49
C SER A 199 -17.43 12.97 -16.01
N GLY A 200 -16.40 12.50 -16.66
CA GLY A 200 -15.30 13.30 -17.19
C GLY A 200 -14.09 13.46 -16.27
N GLY A 201 -14.14 12.95 -15.02
CA GLY A 201 -13.02 12.99 -14.09
C GLY A 201 -12.11 11.76 -14.13
N CYS A 202 -12.55 10.69 -14.76
CA CYS A 202 -11.68 9.56 -15.07
C CYS A 202 -10.95 9.83 -16.36
N ASN A 203 -9.81 10.45 -16.26
CA ASN A 203 -8.87 10.31 -17.33
C ASN A 203 -8.59 8.83 -17.51
N ASN A 204 -8.71 8.35 -18.73
CA ASN A 204 -8.47 6.98 -19.18
C ASN A 204 -7.09 6.41 -18.80
N PHE A 205 -6.48 6.90 -17.74
CA PHE A 205 -5.21 6.39 -17.25
C PHE A 205 -5.31 4.90 -16.87
N LEU A 206 -6.51 4.47 -16.48
CA LEU A 206 -6.80 3.08 -16.15
C LEU A 206 -7.88 2.44 -17.04
N GLY A 207 -8.36 3.14 -18.09
CA GLY A 207 -9.16 2.56 -19.14
C GLY A 207 -10.67 2.57 -18.96
N GLY A 208 -11.20 3.16 -17.89
CA GLY A 208 -12.64 3.23 -17.63
C GLY A 208 -13.18 4.66 -17.57
N ASP A 209 -14.48 4.83 -17.62
CA ASP A 209 -15.17 6.07 -17.32
C ASP A 209 -16.02 5.94 -16.05
N ALA A 210 -16.49 7.09 -15.52
CA ALA A 210 -17.27 7.11 -14.28
C ALA A 210 -18.60 6.36 -14.34
N SER A 211 -19.09 6.07 -15.53
CA SER A 211 -20.34 5.35 -15.73
C SER A 211 -20.20 3.85 -15.53
N ASP A 212 -19.00 3.35 -15.69
CA ASP A 212 -18.75 1.92 -15.67
C ASP A 212 -18.44 1.40 -14.25
N ASN A 213 -17.70 2.14 -13.45
CA ASN A 213 -17.30 1.77 -12.05
C ASN A 213 -17.23 0.25 -11.81
N THR A 214 -16.53 -0.43 -12.72
CA THR A 214 -16.45 -1.88 -12.78
C THR A 214 -15.09 -2.38 -12.33
N TYR A 215 -14.90 -3.69 -12.31
CA TYR A 215 -13.61 -4.33 -12.08
C TYR A 215 -12.90 -4.65 -13.40
N THR A 216 -12.83 -3.72 -14.33
CA THR A 216 -12.25 -3.93 -15.67
C THR A 216 -10.83 -3.41 -15.81
N GLY A 217 -10.45 -2.43 -15.00
CA GLY A 217 -9.08 -1.89 -15.01
C GLY A 217 -8.05 -2.95 -14.60
N ARG A 218 -6.89 -2.91 -15.22
CA ARG A 218 -5.74 -3.73 -14.84
C ARG A 218 -4.54 -2.85 -14.58
N GLY A 219 -3.81 -3.17 -13.51
CA GLY A 219 -2.61 -2.46 -13.13
C GLY A 219 -1.51 -3.38 -12.67
N SER A 220 -0.29 -2.85 -12.63
CA SER A 220 0.88 -3.57 -12.13
C SER A 220 1.68 -2.67 -11.20
N GLY A 221 2.22 -3.24 -10.14
CA GLY A 221 3.04 -2.54 -9.15
C GLY A 221 3.01 -3.25 -7.81
N THR A 222 4.00 -2.98 -6.99
CA THR A 222 3.99 -3.36 -5.57
C THR A 222 2.81 -2.71 -4.84
N SER A 223 2.27 -1.62 -5.39
CA SER A 223 1.05 -0.96 -4.93
C SER A 223 -0.21 -1.84 -5.00
N TYR A 224 -0.21 -2.90 -5.80
CA TYR A 224 -1.30 -3.90 -5.86
C TYR A 224 -1.04 -5.09 -4.95
N ALA A 225 0.21 -5.49 -4.82
CA ALA A 225 0.64 -6.56 -3.92
C ALA A 225 0.41 -6.19 -2.45
N THR A 226 0.76 -4.97 -2.07
CA THR A 226 0.66 -4.47 -0.68
C THR A 226 -0.75 -4.59 -0.10
N PRO A 227 -1.82 -4.06 -0.73
CA PRO A 227 -3.16 -4.16 -0.15
C PRO A 227 -3.70 -5.60 -0.15
N ALA A 228 -3.21 -6.48 -1.03
CA ALA A 228 -3.54 -7.90 -0.95
C ALA A 228 -2.99 -8.52 0.34
N VAL A 229 -1.73 -8.23 0.68
CA VAL A 229 -1.11 -8.64 1.95
C VAL A 229 -1.81 -7.99 3.14
N THR A 230 -2.17 -6.70 3.05
CA THR A 230 -2.94 -5.99 4.08
C THR A 230 -4.22 -6.74 4.45
N GLY A 231 -4.99 -7.18 3.46
CA GLY A 231 -6.19 -7.97 3.71
C GLY A 231 -5.89 -9.34 4.34
N VAL A 232 -4.79 -9.99 3.97
CA VAL A 232 -4.35 -11.24 4.63
C VAL A 232 -3.99 -10.98 6.09
N ILE A 233 -3.30 -9.87 6.39
CA ILE A 233 -2.98 -9.47 7.77
C ILE A 233 -4.27 -9.28 8.57
N ALA A 234 -5.28 -8.59 8.02
CA ALA A 234 -6.57 -8.41 8.68
C ALA A 234 -7.22 -9.75 9.05
N LEU A 235 -7.22 -10.73 8.14
CA LEU A 235 -7.74 -12.08 8.41
C LEU A 235 -6.95 -12.82 9.49
N VAL A 236 -5.63 -12.61 9.54
CA VAL A 236 -4.78 -13.23 10.57
C VAL A 236 -5.07 -12.62 11.93
N MET A 237 -5.26 -11.30 11.99
CA MET A 237 -5.61 -10.59 13.22
C MET A 237 -6.99 -11.02 13.72
N GLU A 238 -8.02 -11.02 12.87
CA GLU A 238 -9.37 -11.49 13.21
C GLU A 238 -9.36 -12.91 13.80
N LYS A 239 -8.54 -13.79 13.25
CA LYS A 239 -8.46 -15.19 13.71
C LYS A 239 -7.79 -15.33 15.08
N ASN A 240 -6.83 -14.48 15.40
CA ASN A 240 -6.02 -14.60 16.61
C ASN A 240 -6.49 -13.66 17.74
N GLY A 241 -7.35 -12.71 17.44
CA GLY A 241 -8.12 -11.75 18.21
C GLY A 241 -7.92 -11.18 19.29
#